data_f2a1a1864371fb31035c36594a58bcc5
#
_entry.id   f2a1a1864371fb31035c36594a58bcc5
#
_cell.length_a   1.000
_cell.length_b   1.000
_cell.length_c   1.000
_cell.angle_alpha   90.00
_cell.angle_beta   90.00
_cell.angle_gamma   90.00
#
_symmetry.space_group_name_H-M   'P 1'
#
loop_
_entity.id
_entity.type
_entity.pdbx_description
1 polymer ?
#
loop_
_entity_poly.entity_id
_entity_poly.type
_entity_poly.pdbx_seq_one_letter_code
_entity_poly.pdbx_strand_id
1 'polypeptide(L)'
;MTDARHGTRKNARQTDVICLGNATQKVVAYHVVTSEDDPVAQRHELLGTKKIYQELTEKGVSIRRHAHDNNASITKYVREIQTQTENQLDNWHALKQLEKALKAISTGPKKYHGVKWHHELEDKPHAVRTHAYHSLINCEQDPNKLRALLINCVQHYRGNHTACNPQSRCRRQADYEPRHQMLQEDISVSLL
;
A
#
# COMPACT_ATOMS: atom_id res chain seq x y z
N MET A 1 1.47 10.04 10.32
CA MET A 1 0.54 9.21 9.55
C MET A 1 -0.87 9.44 10.05
N THR A 2 -1.82 9.66 9.16
CA THR A 2 -3.24 9.62 9.53
C THR A 2 -3.90 8.34 9.04
N ASP A 3 -4.85 7.86 9.81
CA ASP A 3 -5.71 6.72 9.48
C ASP A 3 -7.12 7.00 9.97
N ALA A 4 -8.11 6.51 9.24
CA ALA A 4 -9.52 6.74 9.57
C ALA A 4 -10.26 5.41 9.76
N ARG A 5 -10.97 5.31 10.88
CA ARG A 5 -11.88 4.21 11.15
C ARG A 5 -13.32 4.69 10.98
N HIS A 6 -13.94 4.24 9.91
CA HIS A 6 -15.37 4.41 9.72
C HIS A 6 -16.15 3.39 10.56
N GLY A 7 -17.32 3.76 11.04
CA GLY A 7 -18.24 2.84 11.70
C GLY A 7 -18.61 1.65 10.78
N THR A 8 -19.20 0.62 11.35
CA THR A 8 -19.43 -0.71 10.75
C THR A 8 -20.35 -0.73 9.52
N ARG A 9 -20.98 0.37 9.13
CA ARG A 9 -21.94 0.45 8.03
C ARG A 9 -21.45 1.37 6.92
N LYS A 10 -21.82 1.03 5.68
CA LYS A 10 -21.77 1.97 4.55
C LYS A 10 -22.58 3.22 4.94
N ASN A 11 -22.03 4.43 4.82
CA ASN A 11 -22.55 5.70 5.35
C ASN A 11 -22.53 5.75 6.90
N ALA A 12 -21.37 5.45 7.48
CA ALA A 12 -21.15 5.59 8.91
C ALA A 12 -21.52 6.99 9.40
N ARG A 13 -22.27 7.05 10.53
CA ARG A 13 -22.61 8.34 11.16
C ARG A 13 -21.42 9.00 11.84
N GLN A 14 -20.38 8.23 12.09
CA GLN A 14 -19.17 8.66 12.79
C GLN A 14 -17.94 8.07 12.14
N THR A 15 -16.88 8.88 12.08
CA THR A 15 -15.55 8.47 11.63
C THR A 15 -14.53 8.98 12.65
N ASP A 16 -13.72 8.07 13.16
CA ASP A 16 -12.59 8.39 14.02
C ASP A 16 -11.37 8.60 13.16
N VAL A 17 -10.74 9.75 13.23
CA VAL A 17 -9.51 10.09 12.48
C VAL A 17 -8.38 10.27 13.48
N ILE A 18 -7.33 9.46 13.33
CA ILE A 18 -6.20 9.39 14.26
C ILE A 18 -4.93 9.82 13.53
N CYS A 19 -4.12 10.64 14.19
CA CYS A 19 -2.77 10.94 13.74
C CYS A 19 -1.74 10.26 14.64
N LEU A 20 -0.88 9.43 14.03
CA LEU A 20 0.23 8.77 14.71
C LEU A 20 1.55 9.46 14.36
N GLY A 21 2.36 9.71 15.39
CA GLY A 21 3.74 10.15 15.23
C GLY A 21 4.62 9.00 14.72
N ASN A 22 5.35 9.22 13.63
CA ASN A 22 6.13 8.16 12.98
C ASN A 22 7.25 7.61 13.89
N ALA A 23 7.98 8.47 14.58
CA ALA A 23 9.08 8.03 15.45
C ALA A 23 8.59 7.40 16.76
N THR A 24 7.50 7.90 17.33
CA THR A 24 7.04 7.48 18.64
C THR A 24 5.96 6.40 18.60
N GLN A 25 5.31 6.21 17.45
CA GLN A 25 4.13 5.35 17.25
C GLN A 25 2.97 5.69 18.23
N LYS A 26 2.98 6.93 18.75
CA LYS A 26 1.93 7.41 19.68
C LYS A 26 0.91 8.25 18.94
N VAL A 27 -0.32 8.24 19.44
CA VAL A 27 -1.36 9.17 18.99
C VAL A 27 -0.94 10.59 19.36
N VAL A 28 -0.82 11.48 18.38
CA VAL A 28 -0.44 12.89 18.55
C VAL A 28 -1.63 13.83 18.39
N ALA A 29 -2.65 13.41 17.65
CA ALA A 29 -3.93 14.10 17.53
C ALA A 29 -5.04 13.08 17.20
N TYR A 30 -6.26 13.41 17.54
CA TYR A 30 -7.43 12.58 17.32
C TYR A 30 -8.68 13.43 17.19
N HIS A 31 -9.48 13.18 16.15
CA HIS A 31 -10.77 13.83 15.97
C HIS A 31 -11.85 12.84 15.60
N VAL A 32 -13.01 13.03 16.17
CA VAL A 32 -14.25 12.38 15.77
C VAL A 32 -15.00 13.31 14.83
N VAL A 33 -15.39 12.80 13.69
CA VAL A 33 -16.26 13.51 12.73
C VAL A 33 -17.56 12.75 12.60
N THR A 34 -18.66 13.47 12.73
CA THR A 34 -20.01 12.91 12.71
C THR A 34 -20.82 13.41 11.52
N SER A 35 -21.99 12.82 11.32
CA SER A 35 -22.96 13.30 10.32
C SER A 35 -23.53 14.70 10.60
N GLU A 36 -23.32 15.21 11.80
CA GLU A 36 -23.64 16.60 12.16
C GLU A 36 -22.59 17.58 11.67
N ASP A 37 -21.31 17.15 11.62
CA ASP A 37 -20.21 17.94 11.03
C ASP A 37 -20.27 17.96 9.50
N ASP A 38 -20.53 16.82 8.87
CA ASP A 38 -20.75 16.67 7.43
C ASP A 38 -21.68 15.48 7.15
N PRO A 39 -22.81 15.66 6.46
CA PRO A 39 -23.75 14.57 6.18
C PRO A 39 -23.18 13.53 5.22
N VAL A 40 -22.07 13.82 4.54
CA VAL A 40 -21.42 12.91 3.56
C VAL A 40 -20.27 12.17 4.20
N ALA A 41 -20.49 10.91 4.61
CA ALA A 41 -19.51 10.08 5.29
C ALA A 41 -18.15 9.97 4.57
N GLN A 42 -18.14 10.02 3.24
CA GLN A 42 -16.91 9.98 2.42
C GLN A 42 -16.00 11.21 2.61
N ARG A 43 -16.52 12.31 3.17
CA ARG A 43 -15.77 13.53 3.46
C ARG A 43 -15.22 13.58 4.88
N HIS A 44 -15.69 12.71 5.77
CA HIS A 44 -15.32 12.71 7.18
C HIS A 44 -13.82 12.59 7.39
N GLU A 45 -13.15 11.69 6.63
CA GLU A 45 -11.70 11.49 6.76
C GLU A 45 -10.93 12.76 6.40
N LEU A 46 -11.30 13.44 5.30
CA LEU A 46 -10.68 14.71 4.92
C LEU A 46 -10.95 15.80 5.98
N LEU A 47 -12.19 15.89 6.49
CA LEU A 47 -12.56 16.87 7.49
C LEU A 47 -11.78 16.65 8.80
N GLY A 48 -11.70 15.41 9.28
CA GLY A 48 -10.90 15.06 10.45
C GLY A 48 -9.40 15.34 10.24
N THR A 49 -8.87 15.04 9.04
CA THR A 49 -7.50 15.38 8.68
C THR A 49 -7.26 16.89 8.76
N LYS A 50 -8.17 17.72 8.25
CA LYS A 50 -8.07 19.19 8.35
C LYS A 50 -8.08 19.67 9.81
N LYS A 51 -8.98 19.13 10.64
CA LYS A 51 -9.03 19.44 12.08
C LYS A 51 -7.70 19.09 12.77
N ILE A 52 -7.07 17.94 12.42
CA ILE A 52 -5.76 17.54 12.92
C ILE A 52 -4.67 18.55 12.52
N TYR A 53 -4.64 18.98 11.25
CA TYR A 53 -3.67 19.98 10.81
C TYR A 53 -3.83 21.29 11.57
N GLN A 54 -5.07 21.76 11.75
CA GLN A 54 -5.37 22.96 12.50
C GLN A 54 -4.88 22.84 13.96
N GLU A 55 -5.26 21.79 14.67
CA GLU A 55 -4.86 21.54 16.06
C GLU A 55 -3.34 21.52 16.23
N LEU A 56 -2.62 20.80 15.33
CA LEU A 56 -1.17 20.71 15.41
C LEU A 56 -0.49 22.04 15.12
N THR A 57 -1.04 22.83 14.16
CA THR A 57 -0.54 24.19 13.86
C THR A 57 -0.73 25.12 15.05
N GLU A 58 -1.90 25.09 15.70
CA GLU A 58 -2.19 25.90 16.91
C GLU A 58 -1.25 25.54 18.08
N LYS A 59 -0.79 24.28 18.13
CA LYS A 59 0.21 23.82 19.11
C LYS A 59 1.65 24.08 18.66
N GLY A 60 1.89 24.80 17.56
CA GLY A 60 3.23 25.09 17.03
C GLY A 60 3.94 23.88 16.42
N VAL A 61 3.22 22.80 16.08
CA VAL A 61 3.77 21.60 15.47
C VAL A 61 3.62 21.65 13.97
N SER A 62 4.72 21.58 13.23
CA SER A 62 4.71 21.47 11.78
C SER A 62 4.81 20.01 11.34
N ILE A 63 4.00 19.62 10.35
CA ILE A 63 4.01 18.27 9.77
C ILE A 63 4.96 18.28 8.59
N ARG A 64 6.12 17.66 8.73
CA ARG A 64 7.10 17.52 7.65
C ARG A 64 6.70 16.49 6.60
N ARG A 65 6.16 15.34 7.04
CA ARG A 65 5.70 14.24 6.18
C ARG A 65 4.35 13.75 6.64
N HIS A 66 3.45 13.53 5.71
CA HIS A 66 2.13 12.98 5.96
C HIS A 66 1.93 11.72 5.12
N ALA A 67 1.91 10.57 5.77
CA ALA A 67 1.53 9.31 5.15
C ALA A 67 0.06 9.00 5.44
N HIS A 68 -0.68 8.60 4.41
CA HIS A 68 -2.09 8.25 4.52
C HIS A 68 -2.46 7.18 3.47
N ASP A 69 -3.65 6.63 3.58
CA ASP A 69 -4.25 5.77 2.56
C ASP A 69 -4.35 6.51 1.22
N ASN A 70 -4.54 5.76 0.14
CA ASN A 70 -4.70 6.33 -1.21
C ASN A 70 -6.03 7.09 -1.36
N ASN A 71 -6.28 8.08 -0.48
CA ASN A 71 -7.42 8.98 -0.54
C ASN A 71 -7.07 10.21 -1.39
N ALA A 72 -7.69 10.31 -2.58
CA ALA A 72 -7.43 11.38 -3.53
C ALA A 72 -7.72 12.78 -2.96
N SER A 73 -8.72 12.91 -2.08
CA SER A 73 -9.10 14.20 -1.46
C SER A 73 -8.04 14.65 -0.45
N ILE A 74 -7.46 13.74 0.33
CA ILE A 74 -6.36 14.05 1.25
C ILE A 74 -5.09 14.36 0.46
N THR A 75 -4.78 13.57 -0.59
CA THR A 75 -3.65 13.84 -1.49
C THR A 75 -3.72 15.26 -2.06
N LYS A 76 -4.90 15.65 -2.56
CA LYS A 76 -5.13 17.01 -3.08
C LYS A 76 -4.94 18.08 -2.01
N TYR A 77 -5.55 17.90 -0.85
CA TYR A 77 -5.43 18.83 0.27
C TYR A 77 -3.96 19.04 0.71
N VAL A 78 -3.22 17.95 0.88
CA VAL A 78 -1.81 18.04 1.30
C VAL A 78 -0.98 18.74 0.23
N ARG A 79 -1.12 18.39 -1.03
CA ARG A 79 -0.32 18.98 -2.12
C ARG A 79 -0.63 20.43 -2.40
N GLU A 80 -1.91 20.85 -2.32
CA GLU A 80 -2.34 22.19 -2.73
C GLU A 80 -2.38 23.19 -1.57
N ILE A 81 -2.68 22.72 -0.36
CA ILE A 81 -2.88 23.56 0.81
C ILE A 81 -1.72 23.44 1.82
N GLN A 82 -1.21 22.24 2.03
CA GLN A 82 -0.13 21.97 2.98
C GLN A 82 1.22 21.83 2.26
N THR A 83 1.55 22.82 1.43
CA THR A 83 2.68 22.78 0.49
C THR A 83 4.06 22.54 1.11
N GLN A 84 4.21 22.76 2.42
CA GLN A 84 5.42 22.45 3.18
C GLN A 84 5.49 20.99 3.66
N THR A 85 4.41 20.23 3.46
CA THR A 85 4.30 18.85 3.88
C THR A 85 4.53 17.90 2.70
N GLU A 86 5.50 17.00 2.84
CA GLU A 86 5.71 15.92 1.88
C GLU A 86 4.56 14.90 1.97
N ASN A 87 3.81 14.74 0.87
CA ASN A 87 2.72 13.77 0.78
C ASN A 87 3.25 12.39 0.47
N GLN A 88 2.94 11.40 1.30
CA GLN A 88 3.32 10.01 1.12
C GLN A 88 2.09 9.10 1.18
N LEU A 89 2.14 8.00 0.44
CA LEU A 89 1.13 6.94 0.55
C LEU A 89 1.58 5.89 1.58
N ASP A 90 0.61 5.31 2.28
CA ASP A 90 0.89 4.19 3.16
C ASP A 90 1.28 2.95 2.34
N ASN A 91 2.50 2.46 2.58
CA ASN A 91 3.05 1.30 1.89
C ASN A 91 2.23 0.02 2.13
N TRP A 92 1.68 -0.17 3.31
CA TRP A 92 0.86 -1.33 3.62
C TRP A 92 -0.39 -1.40 2.75
N HIS A 93 -1.10 -0.26 2.62
CA HIS A 93 -2.25 -0.14 1.75
C HIS A 93 -1.90 -0.28 0.27
N ALA A 94 -0.79 0.30 -0.18
CA ALA A 94 -0.31 0.15 -1.55
C ALA A 94 -0.02 -1.32 -1.90
N LEU A 95 0.67 -2.04 -1.03
CA LEU A 95 0.98 -3.46 -1.22
C LEU A 95 -0.26 -4.37 -1.14
N LYS A 96 -1.23 -4.03 -0.31
CA LYS A 96 -2.52 -4.73 -0.26
C LYS A 96 -3.33 -4.54 -1.54
N GLN A 97 -3.26 -3.35 -2.15
CA GLN A 97 -3.85 -3.09 -3.46
C GLN A 97 -3.18 -3.92 -4.57
N LEU A 98 -1.85 -4.03 -4.56
CA LEU A 98 -1.10 -4.89 -5.48
C LEU A 98 -1.55 -6.36 -5.37
N GLU A 99 -1.63 -6.90 -4.15
CA GLU A 99 -2.12 -8.26 -3.91
C GLU A 99 -3.54 -8.45 -4.47
N LYS A 100 -4.43 -7.49 -4.21
CA LYS A 100 -5.81 -7.51 -4.69
C LYS A 100 -5.89 -7.46 -6.22
N ALA A 101 -5.08 -6.63 -6.86
CA ALA A 101 -5.03 -6.52 -8.32
C ALA A 101 -4.55 -7.82 -8.96
N LEU A 102 -3.48 -8.42 -8.46
CA LEU A 102 -2.99 -9.73 -8.93
C LEU A 102 -4.02 -10.84 -8.75
N LYS A 103 -4.71 -10.86 -7.61
CA LYS A 103 -5.79 -11.82 -7.37
C LYS A 103 -6.96 -11.64 -8.35
N ALA A 104 -7.31 -10.41 -8.68
CA ALA A 104 -8.35 -10.12 -9.67
C ALA A 104 -7.93 -10.57 -11.09
N ILE A 105 -6.67 -10.37 -11.48
CA ILE A 105 -6.11 -10.84 -12.74
C ILE A 105 -6.15 -12.37 -12.81
N SER A 106 -5.69 -13.05 -11.77
CA SER A 106 -5.72 -14.52 -11.69
C SER A 106 -7.14 -15.07 -11.85
N THR A 107 -8.11 -14.46 -11.18
CA THR A 107 -9.51 -14.91 -11.18
C THR A 107 -10.24 -14.57 -12.49
N GLY A 108 -9.88 -13.45 -13.13
CA GLY A 108 -10.55 -12.91 -14.30
C GLY A 108 -11.91 -12.25 -14.01
N PRO A 109 -12.62 -11.78 -15.05
CA PRO A 109 -13.92 -11.13 -14.92
C PRO A 109 -15.01 -12.07 -14.40
N LYS A 110 -15.98 -11.52 -13.67
CA LYS A 110 -17.10 -12.27 -13.07
C LYS A 110 -17.88 -13.13 -14.03
N LYS A 111 -17.98 -12.73 -15.31
CA LYS A 111 -18.70 -13.52 -16.36
C LYS A 111 -18.04 -14.88 -16.64
N TYR A 112 -16.82 -15.09 -16.21
CA TYR A 112 -16.09 -16.35 -16.36
C TYR A 112 -15.96 -17.11 -15.04
N HIS A 113 -16.95 -17.03 -14.17
CA HIS A 113 -16.96 -17.77 -12.90
C HIS A 113 -16.58 -19.24 -13.10
N GLY A 114 -15.60 -19.70 -12.33
CA GLY A 114 -15.08 -21.06 -12.41
C GLY A 114 -13.96 -21.27 -13.44
N VAL A 115 -13.70 -20.31 -14.32
CA VAL A 115 -12.53 -20.34 -15.23
C VAL A 115 -11.52 -19.31 -14.77
N LYS A 116 -10.37 -19.75 -14.30
CA LYS A 116 -9.27 -18.86 -13.92
C LYS A 116 -8.51 -18.43 -15.17
N TRP A 117 -8.37 -17.12 -15.35
CA TRP A 117 -7.70 -16.56 -16.53
C TRP A 117 -6.21 -16.80 -16.54
N HIS A 118 -5.58 -16.60 -15.37
CA HIS A 118 -4.15 -16.77 -15.18
C HIS A 118 -3.92 -17.69 -13.99
N HIS A 119 -4.12 -18.98 -14.22
CA HIS A 119 -4.01 -20.01 -13.18
C HIS A 119 -2.62 -20.00 -12.53
N GLU A 120 -1.57 -19.72 -13.29
CA GLU A 120 -0.19 -19.62 -12.84
C GLU A 120 0.05 -18.49 -11.81
N LEU A 121 -0.88 -17.52 -11.72
CA LEU A 121 -0.83 -16.45 -10.73
C LEU A 121 -1.61 -16.77 -9.45
N GLU A 122 -2.26 -17.93 -9.35
CA GLU A 122 -3.17 -18.23 -8.23
C GLU A 122 -2.47 -18.22 -6.87
N ASP A 123 -1.28 -18.74 -6.80
CA ASP A 123 -0.45 -18.83 -5.58
C ASP A 123 0.49 -17.61 -5.39
N LYS A 124 0.51 -16.66 -6.35
CA LYS A 124 1.45 -15.54 -6.37
C LYS A 124 1.02 -14.28 -5.59
N PRO A 125 -0.26 -13.91 -5.46
CA PRO A 125 -0.64 -12.59 -4.96
C PRO A 125 0.00 -12.23 -3.62
N HIS A 126 -0.06 -13.14 -2.65
CA HIS A 126 0.55 -12.94 -1.34
C HIS A 126 2.10 -12.94 -1.40
N ALA A 127 2.66 -13.82 -2.21
CA ALA A 127 4.10 -13.94 -2.37
C ALA A 127 4.72 -12.70 -3.03
N VAL A 128 4.07 -12.16 -4.07
CA VAL A 128 4.47 -10.91 -4.73
C VAL A 128 4.35 -9.72 -3.77
N ARG A 129 3.29 -9.65 -2.97
CA ARG A 129 3.18 -8.63 -1.91
C ARG A 129 4.35 -8.71 -0.93
N THR A 130 4.72 -9.91 -0.48
CA THR A 130 5.85 -10.13 0.43
C THR A 130 7.16 -9.72 -0.24
N HIS A 131 7.36 -10.07 -1.52
CA HIS A 131 8.52 -9.65 -2.30
C HIS A 131 8.59 -8.12 -2.43
N ALA A 132 7.49 -7.46 -2.73
CA ALA A 132 7.43 -6.00 -2.84
C ALA A 132 7.72 -5.32 -1.49
N TYR A 133 7.22 -5.86 -0.38
CA TYR A 133 7.55 -5.37 0.95
C TYR A 133 9.05 -5.48 1.25
N HIS A 134 9.65 -6.64 0.93
CA HIS A 134 11.10 -6.85 1.05
C HIS A 134 11.88 -5.87 0.17
N SER A 135 11.40 -5.57 -1.04
CA SER A 135 12.01 -4.60 -1.95
C SER A 135 12.02 -3.19 -1.37
N LEU A 136 10.92 -2.76 -0.74
CA LEU A 136 10.82 -1.46 -0.05
C LEU A 136 11.82 -1.34 1.11
N ILE A 137 12.03 -2.40 1.87
CA ILE A 137 12.99 -2.40 2.99
C ILE A 137 14.44 -2.32 2.49
N ASN A 138 14.74 -2.98 1.37
CA ASN A 138 16.11 -3.17 0.89
C ASN A 138 16.52 -2.20 -0.23
N CYS A 139 15.67 -1.27 -0.63
CA CYS A 139 15.97 -0.30 -1.68
C CYS A 139 16.91 0.84 -1.24
N GLU A 140 17.24 0.96 0.05
CA GLU A 140 18.12 2.00 0.58
C GLU A 140 17.68 3.43 0.20
N GLN A 141 16.37 3.65 0.08
CA GLN A 141 15.75 4.90 -0.36
C GLN A 141 16.11 5.32 -1.80
N ASP A 142 16.67 4.42 -2.60
CA ASP A 142 16.93 4.63 -4.03
C ASP A 142 15.74 4.13 -4.87
N PRO A 143 15.03 5.03 -5.61
CA PRO A 143 13.92 4.66 -6.47
C PRO A 143 14.31 3.69 -7.61
N ASN A 144 15.52 3.82 -8.16
CA ASN A 144 15.99 2.94 -9.23
C ASN A 144 16.25 1.53 -8.70
N LYS A 145 16.87 1.44 -7.53
CA LYS A 145 17.06 0.16 -6.84
C LYS A 145 15.74 -0.49 -6.47
N LEU A 146 14.76 0.29 -5.97
CA LEU A 146 13.41 -0.21 -5.70
C LEU A 146 12.78 -0.79 -6.96
N ARG A 147 12.83 -0.04 -8.08
CA ARG A 147 12.28 -0.49 -9.35
C ARG A 147 12.93 -1.79 -9.83
N ALA A 148 14.24 -1.88 -9.78
CA ALA A 148 14.98 -3.08 -10.16
C ALA A 148 14.57 -4.30 -9.31
N LEU A 149 14.48 -4.13 -7.98
CA LEU A 149 14.05 -5.18 -7.06
C LEU A 149 12.60 -5.62 -7.32
N LEU A 150 11.69 -4.69 -7.60
CA LEU A 150 10.29 -5.01 -7.92
C LEU A 150 10.16 -5.79 -9.24
N ILE A 151 10.85 -5.35 -10.30
CA ILE A 151 10.82 -6.01 -11.61
C ILE A 151 11.45 -7.41 -11.53
N ASN A 152 12.49 -7.58 -10.71
CA ASN A 152 13.12 -8.89 -10.49
C ASN A 152 12.16 -9.95 -9.93
N CYS A 153 11.01 -9.56 -9.39
CA CYS A 153 9.94 -10.47 -8.97
C CYS A 153 9.57 -11.46 -10.08
N VAL A 154 9.44 -11.01 -11.32
CA VAL A 154 9.10 -11.87 -12.48
C VAL A 154 10.20 -12.90 -12.71
N GLN A 155 11.47 -12.48 -12.73
CA GLN A 155 12.60 -13.39 -12.92
C GLN A 155 12.71 -14.41 -11.80
N HIS A 156 12.50 -13.96 -10.56
CA HIS A 156 12.49 -14.83 -9.38
C HIS A 156 11.48 -15.99 -9.53
N TYR A 157 10.24 -15.67 -9.96
CA TYR A 157 9.19 -16.68 -10.16
C TYR A 157 9.33 -17.49 -11.47
N ARG A 158 10.29 -17.14 -12.32
CA ARG A 158 10.75 -17.96 -13.45
C ARG A 158 11.95 -18.85 -13.11
N GLY A 159 12.36 -18.89 -11.84
CA GLY A 159 13.51 -19.66 -11.37
C GLY A 159 14.86 -18.97 -11.57
N ASN A 160 14.89 -17.77 -12.12
CA ASN A 160 16.13 -17.00 -12.26
C ASN A 160 16.38 -16.16 -11.02
N HIS A 161 17.33 -16.59 -10.20
CA HIS A 161 17.68 -15.95 -8.94
C HIS A 161 18.95 -15.07 -8.99
N THR A 162 19.54 -14.86 -10.18
CA THR A 162 20.83 -14.16 -10.34
C THR A 162 20.78 -12.73 -9.81
N ALA A 163 19.67 -12.00 -10.05
CA ALA A 163 19.46 -10.62 -9.57
C ALA A 163 18.74 -10.53 -8.21
N CYS A 164 18.50 -11.64 -7.54
CA CYS A 164 17.91 -11.63 -6.20
C CYS A 164 18.90 -11.07 -5.17
N ASN A 165 18.35 -10.45 -4.12
CA ASN A 165 19.18 -9.96 -3.02
C ASN A 165 20.05 -11.10 -2.46
N PRO A 166 21.37 -10.90 -2.27
CA PRO A 166 22.28 -11.93 -1.75
C PRO A 166 21.86 -12.53 -0.41
N GLN A 167 21.10 -11.78 0.40
CA GLN A 167 20.56 -12.23 1.68
C GLN A 167 19.24 -13.02 1.57
N SER A 168 18.65 -13.11 0.37
CA SER A 168 17.41 -13.88 0.17
C SER A 168 17.65 -15.38 0.30
N ARG A 169 16.62 -16.14 0.71
CA ARG A 169 16.70 -17.59 0.86
C ARG A 169 17.16 -18.29 -0.40
N CYS A 170 16.62 -17.89 -1.55
CA CYS A 170 16.97 -18.48 -2.86
C CYS A 170 18.43 -18.28 -3.28
N ARG A 171 19.16 -17.37 -2.63
CA ARG A 171 20.59 -17.15 -2.86
C ARG A 171 21.48 -17.77 -1.80
N ARG A 172 20.97 -17.93 -0.59
CA ARG A 172 21.75 -18.42 0.57
C ARG A 172 21.66 -19.92 0.77
N GLN A 173 20.56 -20.54 0.36
CA GLN A 173 20.33 -21.98 0.57
C GLN A 173 20.62 -22.73 -0.72
N ALA A 174 21.58 -23.66 -0.69
CA ALA A 174 21.97 -24.48 -1.84
C ALA A 174 20.86 -25.46 -2.26
N ASP A 175 20.03 -25.85 -1.30
CA ASP A 175 18.88 -26.75 -1.43
C ASP A 175 17.55 -25.98 -1.52
N TYR A 176 17.58 -24.74 -2.00
CA TYR A 176 16.39 -23.93 -2.11
C TYR A 176 15.39 -24.54 -3.08
N GLU A 177 14.25 -24.92 -2.58
CA GLU A 177 13.09 -25.31 -3.36
C GLU A 177 12.02 -24.20 -3.34
N PRO A 178 11.53 -23.76 -4.52
CA PRO A 178 10.44 -22.81 -4.59
C PRO A 178 9.15 -23.36 -4.00
N ARG A 179 8.50 -22.58 -3.15
CA ARG A 179 7.18 -22.94 -2.58
C ARG A 179 6.01 -22.67 -3.55
N HIS A 180 6.29 -21.97 -4.62
CA HIS A 180 5.30 -21.49 -5.59
C HIS A 180 5.54 -22.14 -6.94
N GLN A 181 4.48 -22.40 -7.67
CA GLN A 181 4.57 -22.86 -9.05
C GLN A 181 5.38 -21.85 -9.88
N MET A 182 6.31 -22.32 -10.70
CA MET A 182 7.09 -21.43 -11.57
C MET A 182 6.23 -20.91 -12.71
N LEU A 183 6.49 -19.64 -13.10
CA LEU A 183 5.90 -19.06 -14.30
C LEU A 183 6.51 -19.68 -15.55
N GLN A 184 5.70 -20.05 -16.51
CA GLN A 184 6.15 -20.55 -17.81
C GLN A 184 6.68 -19.39 -18.68
N GLU A 185 7.58 -19.69 -19.61
CA GLU A 185 8.27 -18.66 -20.43
C GLU A 185 7.31 -17.81 -21.27
N ASP A 186 6.28 -18.43 -21.86
CA ASP A 186 5.38 -17.79 -22.83
C ASP A 186 4.40 -16.75 -22.24
N ILE A 187 4.23 -16.72 -20.92
CA ILE A 187 3.26 -15.86 -20.24
C ILE A 187 3.84 -14.52 -19.81
N SER A 188 5.15 -14.39 -19.77
CA SER A 188 5.83 -13.21 -19.23
C SER A 188 5.72 -11.95 -20.09
N VAL A 189 5.36 -12.07 -21.36
CA VAL A 189 5.33 -10.96 -22.32
C VAL A 189 4.01 -10.18 -22.25
N SER A 190 2.92 -10.78 -21.76
CA SER A 190 1.60 -10.14 -21.68
C SER A 190 1.36 -9.33 -20.39
N LEU A 191 2.31 -9.32 -19.46
CA LEU A 191 2.18 -8.65 -18.14
C LEU A 191 3.01 -7.36 -18.03
N LEU A 192 3.73 -6.98 -19.06
CA LEU A 192 4.50 -5.73 -19.17
C LEU A 192 3.83 -4.76 -20.13
#